data_5cd51f441bfe1d2ab0d49dac8ae0a769
#
_entry.id   5cd51f441bfe1d2ab0d49dac8ae0a769
#
_cell.length_a   1.000
_cell.length_b   1.000
_cell.length_c   1.000
_cell.angle_alpha   90.00
_cell.angle_beta   90.00
_cell.angle_gamma   90.00
#
_symmetry.space_group_name_H-M   'P 1'
#
loop_
_entity.id
_entity.type
_entity.pdbx_description
1 polymer ?
#
loop_
_entity_poly.entity_id
_entity_poly.type
_entity_poly.pdbx_seq_one_letter_code
_entity_poly.pdbx_strand_id
1 'polypeptide(L)'
;KTKAKLDELSSKKDSLGAKLDKKTSESEILKSEAAKLQKELSDLSQLQVEMDEQRQEEVLLFKKKKADLQSSLEGVRTGISVLRDYYATSGAMNSASGIVSMLEVVESDFGRSLAEAESIETSRVEEHDSMSKQNKLTEVQKAADQKFKTKTSSDLDQAVMDLAADSETAKEELAAVLTYQESLAKQCFDGGMSYEERKAQREEEIKGLKEALAALGEGGVLLQGQLRG
;
A
#
# COMPACT_ATOMS: atom_id res chain seq x y z
N LYS A 1 -3.73 44.64 8.83
CA LYS A 1 -3.84 43.86 7.56
C LYS A 1 -2.70 42.86 7.45
N THR A 2 -1.44 43.26 7.60
CA THR A 2 -0.26 42.38 7.50
C THR A 2 -0.29 41.22 8.49
N LYS A 3 -0.62 41.47 9.77
CA LYS A 3 -0.74 40.42 10.79
C LYS A 3 -1.80 39.36 10.42
N ALA A 4 -2.98 39.80 9.98
CA ALA A 4 -4.04 38.87 9.55
C ALA A 4 -3.61 38.01 8.35
N LYS A 5 -2.82 38.56 7.41
CA LYS A 5 -2.27 37.79 6.28
C LYS A 5 -1.21 36.78 6.72
N LEU A 6 -0.38 37.13 7.72
CA LEU A 6 0.58 36.19 8.31
C LEU A 6 -0.11 35.02 9.01
N ASP A 7 -1.14 35.29 9.80
CA ASP A 7 -1.91 34.25 10.50
C ASP A 7 -2.61 33.31 9.50
N GLU A 8 -3.18 33.88 8.41
CA GLU A 8 -3.79 33.11 7.32
C GLU A 8 -2.78 32.20 6.63
N LEU A 9 -1.61 32.74 6.21
CA LEU A 9 -0.58 31.96 5.51
C LEU A 9 0.07 30.91 6.39
N SER A 10 0.29 31.22 7.68
CA SER A 10 0.77 30.23 8.64
C SER A 10 -0.22 29.07 8.79
N SER A 11 -1.50 29.37 8.98
CA SER A 11 -2.55 28.34 9.08
C SER A 11 -2.67 27.53 7.79
N LYS A 12 -2.55 28.17 6.61
CA LYS A 12 -2.54 27.48 5.31
C LYS A 12 -1.35 26.53 5.20
N LYS A 13 -0.14 26.99 5.54
CA LYS A 13 1.08 26.17 5.54
C LYS A 13 0.93 24.94 6.44
N ASP A 14 0.46 25.14 7.67
CA ASP A 14 0.30 24.05 8.65
C ASP A 14 -0.77 23.03 8.19
N SER A 15 -1.87 23.52 7.62
CA SER A 15 -2.91 22.65 7.03
C SER A 15 -2.39 21.84 5.83
N LEU A 16 -1.59 22.46 4.96
CA LEU A 16 -0.98 21.78 3.81
C LEU A 16 0.05 20.73 4.28
N GLY A 17 0.86 21.05 5.30
CA GLY A 17 1.79 20.11 5.91
C GLY A 17 1.07 18.87 6.45
N ALA A 18 0.03 19.04 7.26
CA ALA A 18 -0.75 17.93 7.80
C ALA A 18 -1.41 17.06 6.71
N LYS A 19 -1.91 17.68 5.62
CA LYS A 19 -2.47 16.93 4.49
C LYS A 19 -1.41 16.15 3.72
N LEU A 20 -0.23 16.72 3.55
CA LEU A 20 0.91 16.12 2.89
C LEU A 20 1.39 14.88 3.67
N ASP A 21 1.61 15.01 4.98
CA ASP A 21 2.02 13.90 5.84
C ASP A 21 1.00 12.76 5.82
N LYS A 22 -0.29 13.09 5.90
CA LYS A 22 -1.37 12.11 5.84
C LYS A 22 -1.36 11.34 4.52
N LYS A 23 -1.32 12.05 3.37
CA LYS A 23 -1.36 11.40 2.05
C LYS A 23 -0.09 10.61 1.75
N THR A 24 1.06 11.07 2.20
CA THR A 24 2.32 10.32 2.10
C THR A 24 2.22 9.01 2.87
N SER A 25 1.78 9.06 4.12
CA SER A 25 1.59 7.86 4.94
C SER A 25 0.57 6.88 4.34
N GLU A 26 -0.56 7.38 3.83
CA GLU A 26 -1.57 6.55 3.14
C GLU A 26 -0.98 5.89 1.88
N SER A 27 -0.19 6.61 1.08
CA SER A 27 0.48 6.05 -0.11
C SER A 27 1.48 4.95 0.26
N GLU A 28 2.31 5.17 1.27
CA GLU A 28 3.30 4.19 1.74
C GLU A 28 2.64 2.90 2.24
N ILE A 29 1.55 3.01 3.00
CA ILE A 29 0.77 1.85 3.46
C ILE A 29 0.24 1.07 2.26
N LEU A 30 -0.40 1.73 1.28
CA LEU A 30 -0.96 1.05 0.12
C LEU A 30 0.13 0.39 -0.75
N LYS A 31 1.30 1.01 -0.91
CA LYS A 31 2.45 0.41 -1.60
C LYS A 31 2.95 -0.85 -0.89
N SER A 32 3.06 -0.79 0.43
CA SER A 32 3.44 -1.95 1.24
C SER A 32 2.45 -3.10 1.11
N GLU A 33 1.15 -2.79 1.17
CA GLU A 33 0.08 -3.78 1.01
C GLU A 33 0.03 -4.36 -0.42
N ALA A 34 0.25 -3.53 -1.45
CA ALA A 34 0.32 -3.99 -2.84
C ALA A 34 1.53 -4.92 -3.06
N ALA A 35 2.69 -4.61 -2.47
CA ALA A 35 3.87 -5.46 -2.53
C ALA A 35 3.65 -6.81 -1.82
N LYS A 36 2.95 -6.80 -0.68
CA LYS A 36 2.57 -8.03 0.03
C LYS A 36 1.64 -8.90 -0.82
N LEU A 37 0.62 -8.30 -1.42
CA LEU A 37 -0.30 -9.01 -2.31
C LEU A 37 0.42 -9.58 -3.54
N GLN A 38 1.39 -8.86 -4.11
CA GLN A 38 2.21 -9.36 -5.21
C GLN A 38 3.00 -10.62 -4.82
N LYS A 39 3.56 -10.64 -3.60
CA LYS A 39 4.24 -11.83 -3.08
C LYS A 39 3.26 -13.00 -2.89
N GLU A 40 2.12 -12.74 -2.25
CA GLU A 40 1.09 -13.77 -2.03
C GLU A 40 0.54 -14.35 -3.34
N LEU A 41 0.44 -13.56 -4.41
CA LEU A 41 0.08 -14.03 -5.75
C LEU A 41 1.17 -14.93 -6.35
N SER A 42 2.44 -14.59 -6.16
CA SER A 42 3.55 -15.43 -6.58
C SER A 42 3.56 -16.77 -5.83
N ASP A 43 3.40 -16.73 -4.52
CA ASP A 43 3.37 -17.92 -3.66
C ASP A 43 2.17 -18.84 -4.04
N LEU A 44 1.00 -18.23 -4.33
CA LEU A 44 -0.20 -18.97 -4.77
C LEU A 44 0.00 -19.62 -6.15
N SER A 45 0.65 -18.92 -7.07
CA SER A 45 0.99 -19.48 -8.40
C SER A 45 1.95 -20.66 -8.28
N GLN A 46 2.96 -20.55 -7.43
CA GLN A 46 3.90 -21.64 -7.17
C GLN A 46 3.19 -22.83 -6.54
N LEU A 47 2.35 -22.61 -5.53
CA LEU A 47 1.54 -23.66 -4.90
C LEU A 47 0.66 -24.39 -5.93
N GLN A 48 0.05 -23.68 -6.87
CA GLN A 48 -0.77 -24.30 -7.92
C GLN A 48 0.09 -25.21 -8.82
N VAL A 49 1.28 -24.77 -9.20
CA VAL A 49 2.21 -25.59 -10.00
C VAL A 49 2.59 -26.88 -9.24
N GLU A 50 2.96 -26.76 -7.98
CA GLU A 50 3.32 -27.92 -7.14
C GLU A 50 2.14 -28.90 -7.00
N MET A 51 0.93 -28.40 -6.81
CA MET A 51 -0.29 -29.22 -6.77
C MET A 51 -0.56 -29.95 -8.10
N ASP A 52 -0.38 -29.26 -9.22
CA ASP A 52 -0.58 -29.84 -10.54
C ASP A 52 0.47 -30.93 -10.86
N GLU A 53 1.74 -30.71 -10.49
CA GLU A 53 2.82 -31.68 -10.62
C GLU A 53 2.54 -32.94 -9.76
N GLN A 54 2.20 -32.73 -8.48
CA GLN A 54 1.84 -33.84 -7.57
C GLN A 54 0.65 -34.63 -8.11
N ARG A 55 -0.36 -33.93 -8.64
CA ARG A 55 -1.52 -34.56 -9.25
C ARG A 55 -1.15 -35.43 -10.46
N GLN A 56 -0.24 -34.99 -11.31
CA GLN A 56 0.25 -35.76 -12.46
C GLN A 56 0.95 -37.04 -11.98
N GLU A 57 1.79 -36.98 -10.96
CA GLU A 57 2.46 -38.15 -10.40
C GLU A 57 1.45 -39.15 -9.81
N GLU A 58 0.46 -38.66 -9.05
CA GLU A 58 -0.60 -39.50 -8.49
C GLU A 58 -1.42 -40.23 -9.57
N VAL A 59 -1.75 -39.54 -10.67
CA VAL A 59 -2.45 -40.15 -11.82
C VAL A 59 -1.63 -41.25 -12.46
N LEU A 60 -0.32 -41.07 -12.59
CA LEU A 60 0.57 -42.10 -13.14
C LEU A 60 0.63 -43.32 -12.22
N LEU A 61 0.75 -43.12 -10.92
CA LEU A 61 0.75 -44.19 -9.92
C LEU A 61 -0.59 -44.93 -9.88
N PHE A 62 -1.70 -44.23 -9.95
CA PHE A 62 -3.04 -44.82 -10.02
C PHE A 62 -3.20 -45.66 -11.26
N LYS A 63 -2.84 -45.16 -12.46
CA LYS A 63 -2.91 -45.89 -13.72
C LYS A 63 -2.13 -47.20 -13.64
N LYS A 64 -0.91 -47.17 -13.12
CA LYS A 64 -0.10 -48.35 -12.93
C LYS A 64 -0.76 -49.36 -11.97
N LYS A 65 -1.14 -48.89 -10.75
CA LYS A 65 -1.82 -49.73 -9.77
C LYS A 65 -3.09 -50.34 -10.28
N LYS A 66 -3.91 -49.58 -11.02
CA LYS A 66 -5.14 -50.09 -11.67
C LYS A 66 -4.85 -51.17 -12.70
N ALA A 67 -3.87 -50.95 -13.57
CA ALA A 67 -3.47 -51.96 -14.56
C ALA A 67 -2.95 -53.24 -13.90
N ASP A 68 -2.12 -53.15 -12.88
CA ASP A 68 -1.59 -54.29 -12.14
C ASP A 68 -2.72 -55.09 -11.45
N LEU A 69 -3.65 -54.40 -10.78
CA LEU A 69 -4.80 -55.03 -10.12
C LEU A 69 -5.75 -55.68 -11.13
N GLN A 70 -6.05 -55.04 -12.29
CA GLN A 70 -6.89 -55.61 -13.34
C GLN A 70 -6.24 -56.83 -13.96
N SER A 71 -4.95 -56.80 -14.26
CA SER A 71 -4.22 -57.96 -14.80
C SER A 71 -4.18 -59.14 -13.78
N SER A 72 -3.94 -58.81 -12.47
CA SER A 72 -3.96 -59.81 -11.43
C SER A 72 -5.34 -60.44 -11.26
N LEU A 73 -6.39 -59.66 -11.27
CA LEU A 73 -7.79 -60.14 -11.21
C LEU A 73 -8.13 -61.04 -12.36
N GLU A 74 -7.75 -60.67 -13.58
CA GLU A 74 -7.98 -61.46 -14.79
C GLU A 74 -7.17 -62.79 -14.75
N GLY A 75 -5.91 -62.74 -14.29
CA GLY A 75 -5.07 -63.91 -14.08
C GLY A 75 -5.66 -64.90 -13.07
N VAL A 76 -6.15 -64.40 -11.92
CA VAL A 76 -6.80 -65.24 -10.91
C VAL A 76 -8.11 -65.85 -11.45
N ARG A 77 -8.94 -65.09 -12.15
CA ARG A 77 -10.17 -65.58 -12.77
C ARG A 77 -9.88 -66.71 -13.80
N THR A 78 -8.88 -66.47 -14.65
CA THR A 78 -8.42 -67.47 -15.59
C THR A 78 -7.94 -68.76 -14.89
N GLY A 79 -7.12 -68.58 -13.84
CA GLY A 79 -6.64 -69.69 -13.03
C GLY A 79 -7.78 -70.50 -12.36
N ILE A 80 -8.79 -69.84 -11.81
CA ILE A 80 -10.00 -70.48 -11.25
C ILE A 80 -10.74 -71.28 -12.33
N SER A 81 -10.92 -70.69 -13.51
CA SER A 81 -11.60 -71.37 -14.62
C SER A 81 -10.86 -72.65 -15.06
N VAL A 82 -9.56 -72.54 -15.29
CA VAL A 82 -8.71 -73.68 -15.68
C VAL A 82 -8.74 -74.82 -14.63
N LEU A 83 -8.65 -74.44 -13.37
CA LEU A 83 -8.69 -75.44 -12.27
C LEU A 83 -10.07 -76.08 -12.17
N ARG A 84 -11.15 -75.38 -12.28
CA ARG A 84 -12.51 -75.89 -12.28
C ARG A 84 -12.72 -76.89 -13.44
N ASP A 85 -12.28 -76.55 -14.64
CA ASP A 85 -12.40 -77.39 -15.83
C ASP A 85 -11.57 -78.68 -15.68
N TYR A 86 -10.33 -78.57 -15.18
CA TYR A 86 -9.45 -79.73 -14.93
C TYR A 86 -10.06 -80.69 -13.92
N TYR A 87 -10.50 -80.21 -12.76
CA TYR A 87 -11.06 -81.05 -11.71
C TYR A 87 -12.44 -81.60 -12.05
N ALA A 88 -13.23 -80.88 -12.84
CA ALA A 88 -14.48 -81.42 -13.38
C ALA A 88 -14.24 -82.66 -14.26
N THR A 89 -13.21 -82.60 -15.11
CA THR A 89 -12.86 -83.69 -16.04
C THR A 89 -12.22 -84.89 -15.31
N SER A 90 -11.46 -84.68 -14.25
CA SER A 90 -10.76 -85.71 -13.51
C SER A 90 -11.58 -86.39 -12.42
N GLY A 91 -12.80 -85.95 -12.13
CA GLY A 91 -13.66 -86.47 -11.05
C GLY A 91 -13.17 -86.19 -9.63
N ALA A 92 -12.13 -85.33 -9.47
CA ALA A 92 -11.49 -85.00 -8.18
C ALA A 92 -11.97 -83.66 -7.57
N MET A 93 -13.21 -83.25 -7.85
CA MET A 93 -13.79 -81.97 -7.45
C MET A 93 -13.72 -81.67 -5.95
N ASN A 94 -13.89 -82.70 -5.10
CA ASN A 94 -13.82 -82.52 -3.65
C ASN A 94 -12.41 -82.18 -3.14
N SER A 95 -11.35 -82.62 -3.81
CA SER A 95 -9.95 -82.32 -3.42
C SER A 95 -9.50 -80.93 -3.85
N ALA A 96 -10.17 -80.35 -4.86
CA ALA A 96 -9.85 -79.05 -5.44
C ALA A 96 -10.61 -77.89 -4.77
N SER A 97 -11.70 -78.19 -4.02
CA SER A 97 -12.59 -77.17 -3.46
C SER A 97 -11.83 -76.14 -2.55
N GLY A 98 -10.87 -76.62 -1.78
CA GLY A 98 -10.07 -75.72 -0.92
C GLY A 98 -9.19 -74.76 -1.67
N ILE A 99 -8.53 -75.19 -2.77
CA ILE A 99 -7.65 -74.30 -3.59
C ILE A 99 -8.49 -73.31 -4.38
N VAL A 100 -9.58 -73.75 -4.99
CA VAL A 100 -10.50 -72.86 -5.72
C VAL A 100 -11.10 -71.82 -4.78
N SER A 101 -11.56 -72.21 -3.56
CA SER A 101 -12.10 -71.27 -2.61
C SER A 101 -11.08 -70.24 -2.13
N MET A 102 -9.80 -70.62 -1.95
CA MET A 102 -8.72 -69.65 -1.62
C MET A 102 -8.51 -68.64 -2.78
N LEU A 103 -8.53 -69.11 -4.02
CA LEU A 103 -8.41 -68.21 -5.19
C LEU A 103 -9.63 -67.28 -5.36
N GLU A 104 -10.83 -67.72 -5.03
CA GLU A 104 -12.05 -66.91 -4.98
C GLU A 104 -11.95 -65.78 -3.93
N VAL A 105 -11.34 -66.07 -2.76
CA VAL A 105 -11.04 -65.03 -1.79
C VAL A 105 -10.04 -64.04 -2.32
N VAL A 106 -8.97 -64.50 -2.98
CA VAL A 106 -7.98 -63.60 -3.64
C VAL A 106 -8.61 -62.75 -4.73
N GLU A 107 -9.50 -63.33 -5.54
CA GLU A 107 -10.30 -62.58 -6.56
C GLU A 107 -11.13 -61.50 -5.90
N SER A 108 -11.84 -61.83 -4.83
CA SER A 108 -12.64 -60.84 -4.07
C SER A 108 -11.77 -59.70 -3.48
N ASP A 109 -10.60 -60.07 -2.96
CA ASP A 109 -9.68 -59.08 -2.39
C ASP A 109 -9.08 -58.13 -3.47
N PHE A 110 -8.72 -58.65 -4.66
CA PHE A 110 -8.29 -57.80 -5.77
C PHE A 110 -9.42 -56.91 -6.27
N GLY A 111 -10.66 -57.48 -6.39
CA GLY A 111 -11.84 -56.71 -6.76
C GLY A 111 -12.12 -55.54 -5.80
N ARG A 112 -12.01 -55.81 -4.47
CA ARG A 112 -12.15 -54.80 -3.44
C ARG A 112 -11.05 -53.72 -3.54
N SER A 113 -9.79 -54.16 -3.67
CA SER A 113 -8.64 -53.26 -3.82
C SER A 113 -8.73 -52.37 -5.05
N LEU A 114 -9.27 -52.88 -6.16
CA LEU A 114 -9.52 -52.11 -7.39
C LEU A 114 -10.59 -51.06 -7.15
N ALA A 115 -11.74 -51.43 -6.57
CA ALA A 115 -12.83 -50.52 -6.27
C ALA A 115 -12.42 -49.42 -5.29
N GLU A 116 -11.62 -49.77 -4.28
CA GLU A 116 -11.05 -48.82 -3.31
C GLU A 116 -10.08 -47.85 -3.99
N ALA A 117 -9.19 -48.35 -4.85
CA ALA A 117 -8.28 -47.49 -5.61
C ALA A 117 -9.04 -46.50 -6.55
N GLU A 118 -10.10 -46.91 -7.19
CA GLU A 118 -10.96 -46.07 -8.02
C GLU A 118 -11.73 -45.05 -7.21
N SER A 119 -12.22 -45.40 -6.03
CA SER A 119 -12.87 -44.47 -5.11
C SER A 119 -11.92 -43.38 -4.57
N ILE A 120 -10.71 -43.79 -4.20
CA ILE A 120 -9.66 -42.83 -3.77
C ILE A 120 -9.30 -41.88 -4.90
N GLU A 121 -9.16 -42.38 -6.11
CA GLU A 121 -8.86 -41.54 -7.29
C GLU A 121 -9.97 -40.52 -7.55
N THR A 122 -11.23 -40.94 -7.45
CA THR A 122 -12.37 -40.04 -7.62
C THR A 122 -12.33 -38.89 -6.59
N SER A 123 -12.09 -39.25 -5.31
CA SER A 123 -11.98 -38.24 -4.24
C SER A 123 -10.81 -37.27 -4.48
N ARG A 124 -9.67 -37.76 -4.95
CA ARG A 124 -8.49 -36.92 -5.25
C ARG A 124 -8.73 -35.96 -6.42
N VAL A 125 -9.47 -36.42 -7.45
CA VAL A 125 -9.90 -35.54 -8.56
C VAL A 125 -10.76 -34.39 -8.02
N GLU A 126 -11.77 -34.71 -7.23
CA GLU A 126 -12.70 -33.74 -6.65
C GLU A 126 -11.99 -32.75 -5.75
N GLU A 127 -11.05 -33.22 -4.91
CA GLU A 127 -10.24 -32.39 -4.02
C GLU A 127 -9.34 -31.43 -4.82
N HIS A 128 -8.57 -31.96 -5.79
CA HIS A 128 -7.73 -31.14 -6.64
C HIS A 128 -8.53 -30.06 -7.41
N ASP A 129 -9.67 -30.42 -8.00
CA ASP A 129 -10.55 -29.51 -8.73
C ASP A 129 -11.12 -28.43 -7.81
N SER A 130 -11.51 -28.79 -6.59
CA SER A 130 -12.01 -27.86 -5.58
C SER A 130 -10.95 -26.86 -5.16
N MET A 131 -9.74 -27.35 -4.84
CA MET A 131 -8.61 -26.52 -4.44
C MET A 131 -8.15 -25.59 -5.57
N SER A 132 -8.07 -26.10 -6.81
CA SER A 132 -7.70 -25.29 -7.99
C SER A 132 -8.71 -24.18 -8.27
N LYS A 133 -10.02 -24.45 -8.13
CA LYS A 133 -11.06 -23.43 -8.23
C LYS A 133 -10.94 -22.36 -7.13
N GLN A 134 -10.69 -22.79 -5.89
CA GLN A 134 -10.49 -21.86 -4.76
C GLN A 134 -9.24 -21.00 -4.96
N ASN A 135 -8.13 -21.59 -5.41
CA ASN A 135 -6.90 -20.87 -5.72
C ASN A 135 -7.14 -19.82 -6.81
N LYS A 136 -7.84 -20.21 -7.88
CA LYS A 136 -8.18 -19.28 -8.98
C LYS A 136 -9.06 -18.14 -8.54
N LEU A 137 -10.03 -18.38 -7.68
CA LEU A 137 -10.87 -17.32 -7.12
C LEU A 137 -10.05 -16.37 -6.26
N THR A 138 -9.19 -16.93 -5.41
CA THR A 138 -8.29 -16.14 -4.53
C THR A 138 -7.29 -15.30 -5.35
N GLU A 139 -6.74 -15.89 -6.42
CA GLU A 139 -5.86 -15.19 -7.37
C GLU A 139 -6.54 -13.96 -7.99
N VAL A 140 -7.75 -14.13 -8.51
CA VAL A 140 -8.52 -13.04 -9.13
C VAL A 140 -8.81 -11.93 -8.13
N GLN A 141 -9.22 -12.27 -6.89
CA GLN A 141 -9.50 -11.30 -5.84
C GLN A 141 -8.24 -10.53 -5.45
N LYS A 142 -7.14 -11.24 -5.15
CA LYS A 142 -5.86 -10.61 -4.77
C LYS A 142 -5.28 -9.74 -5.89
N ALA A 143 -5.39 -10.18 -7.14
CA ALA A 143 -4.92 -9.41 -8.30
C ALA A 143 -5.74 -8.10 -8.49
N ALA A 144 -7.06 -8.17 -8.28
CA ALA A 144 -7.91 -6.98 -8.32
C ALA A 144 -7.56 -6.00 -7.19
N ASP A 145 -7.38 -6.49 -5.98
CA ASP A 145 -6.99 -5.68 -4.82
C ASP A 145 -5.60 -5.06 -5.00
N GLN A 146 -4.63 -5.83 -5.48
CA GLN A 146 -3.27 -5.35 -5.77
C GLN A 146 -3.30 -4.23 -6.81
N LYS A 147 -4.05 -4.42 -7.90
CA LYS A 147 -4.21 -3.40 -8.94
C LYS A 147 -4.87 -2.13 -8.41
N PHE A 148 -5.91 -2.27 -7.59
CA PHE A 148 -6.59 -1.13 -6.97
C PHE A 148 -5.66 -0.35 -6.05
N LYS A 149 -4.93 -1.04 -5.16
CA LYS A 149 -3.98 -0.43 -4.22
C LYS A 149 -2.82 0.27 -4.94
N THR A 150 -2.28 -0.35 -5.99
CA THR A 150 -1.22 0.25 -6.83
C THR A 150 -1.71 1.52 -7.52
N LYS A 151 -2.92 1.50 -8.08
CA LYS A 151 -3.50 2.68 -8.71
C LYS A 151 -3.75 3.79 -7.69
N THR A 152 -4.37 3.46 -6.57
CA THR A 152 -4.68 4.45 -5.52
C THR A 152 -3.42 5.06 -4.92
N SER A 153 -2.35 4.27 -4.71
CA SER A 153 -1.07 4.81 -4.24
C SER A 153 -0.44 5.77 -5.25
N SER A 154 -0.55 5.47 -6.55
CA SER A 154 -0.07 6.38 -7.61
C SER A 154 -0.86 7.69 -7.66
N ASP A 155 -2.18 7.62 -7.50
CA ASP A 155 -3.04 8.81 -7.44
C ASP A 155 -2.72 9.67 -6.19
N LEU A 156 -2.40 9.01 -5.05
CA LEU A 156 -1.93 9.67 -3.84
C LEU A 156 -0.56 10.32 -4.02
N ASP A 157 0.38 9.65 -4.68
CA ASP A 157 1.70 10.22 -4.98
C ASP A 157 1.59 11.49 -5.83
N GLN A 158 0.69 11.51 -6.81
CA GLN A 158 0.43 12.72 -7.59
C GLN A 158 -0.13 13.84 -6.70
N ALA A 159 -1.09 13.53 -5.84
CA ALA A 159 -1.64 14.49 -4.90
C ALA A 159 -0.61 14.98 -3.86
N VAL A 160 0.37 14.16 -3.49
CA VAL A 160 1.50 14.56 -2.64
C VAL A 160 2.39 15.56 -3.37
N MET A 161 2.70 15.33 -4.65
CA MET A 161 3.48 16.28 -5.46
C MET A 161 2.78 17.63 -5.58
N ASP A 162 1.48 17.63 -5.86
CA ASP A 162 0.68 18.85 -5.98
C ASP A 162 0.63 19.63 -4.64
N LEU A 163 0.38 18.93 -3.52
CA LEU A 163 0.37 19.52 -2.19
C LEU A 163 1.75 20.04 -1.76
N ALA A 164 2.83 19.39 -2.18
CA ALA A 164 4.19 19.83 -1.91
C ALA A 164 4.49 21.16 -2.64
N ALA A 165 4.07 21.30 -3.90
CA ALA A 165 4.19 22.53 -4.67
C ALA A 165 3.37 23.68 -4.04
N ASP A 166 2.12 23.41 -3.63
CA ASP A 166 1.28 24.36 -2.92
C ASP A 166 1.89 24.79 -1.58
N SER A 167 2.49 23.85 -0.85
CA SER A 167 3.16 24.12 0.43
C SER A 167 4.38 25.01 0.23
N GLU A 168 5.17 24.77 -0.81
CA GLU A 168 6.33 25.61 -1.12
C GLU A 168 5.91 27.03 -1.52
N THR A 169 4.91 27.17 -2.36
CA THR A 169 4.31 28.47 -2.69
C THR A 169 3.84 29.22 -1.44
N ALA A 170 3.15 28.54 -0.52
CA ALA A 170 2.70 29.14 0.72
C ALA A 170 3.86 29.57 1.64
N LYS A 171 4.97 28.83 1.67
CA LYS A 171 6.19 29.22 2.39
C LYS A 171 6.86 30.45 1.79
N GLU A 172 6.94 30.52 0.45
CA GLU A 172 7.51 31.68 -0.26
C GLU A 172 6.67 32.95 0.00
N GLU A 173 5.33 32.82 -0.10
CA GLU A 173 4.42 33.92 0.23
C GLU A 173 4.59 34.39 1.68
N LEU A 174 4.68 33.44 2.62
CA LEU A 174 4.88 33.74 4.04
C LEU A 174 6.21 34.46 4.28
N ALA A 175 7.30 33.99 3.65
CA ALA A 175 8.61 34.63 3.74
C ALA A 175 8.60 36.06 3.18
N ALA A 176 7.94 36.29 2.05
CA ALA A 176 7.79 37.62 1.45
C ALA A 176 7.03 38.58 2.37
N VAL A 177 5.92 38.10 3.00
CA VAL A 177 5.14 38.94 3.93
C VAL A 177 5.91 39.23 5.22
N LEU A 178 6.73 38.28 5.72
CA LEU A 178 7.63 38.52 6.86
C LEU A 178 8.68 39.58 6.54
N THR A 179 9.35 39.49 5.39
CA THR A 179 10.32 40.48 4.92
C THR A 179 9.68 41.86 4.80
N TYR A 180 8.46 41.92 4.26
CA TYR A 180 7.70 43.18 4.17
C TYR A 180 7.36 43.74 5.56
N GLN A 181 6.97 42.89 6.52
CA GLN A 181 6.72 43.30 7.90
C GLN A 181 7.97 43.89 8.55
N GLU A 182 9.14 43.26 8.38
CA GLU A 182 10.40 43.77 8.86
C GLU A 182 10.76 45.15 8.25
N SER A 183 10.53 45.32 6.96
CA SER A 183 10.76 46.62 6.28
C SER A 183 9.86 47.71 6.83
N LEU A 184 8.58 47.38 7.06
CA LEU A 184 7.64 48.33 7.68
C LEU A 184 8.06 48.69 9.13
N ALA A 185 8.51 47.71 9.91
CA ALA A 185 9.00 47.97 11.25
C ALA A 185 10.19 48.94 11.25
N LYS A 186 11.17 48.72 10.35
CA LYS A 186 12.30 49.65 10.18
C LYS A 186 11.84 51.07 9.77
N GLN A 187 10.94 51.17 8.83
CA GLN A 187 10.44 52.47 8.36
C GLN A 187 9.61 53.22 9.41
N CYS A 188 8.85 52.48 10.25
CA CYS A 188 7.95 53.08 11.21
C CYS A 188 8.57 53.31 12.58
N PHE A 189 9.60 52.49 12.99
CA PHE A 189 10.18 52.54 14.31
C PHE A 189 11.62 53.05 14.34
N ASP A 190 12.45 52.74 13.30
CA ASP A 190 13.85 53.23 13.24
C ASP A 190 14.00 54.55 12.50
N GLY A 191 13.02 54.99 11.68
CA GLY A 191 13.04 56.26 10.93
C GLY A 191 12.32 57.44 11.60
N GLY A 192 11.75 57.23 12.75
CA GLY A 192 11.02 58.28 13.48
C GLY A 192 11.72 58.64 14.78
N MET A 193 12.25 59.89 14.86
CA MET A 193 12.62 60.48 16.16
C MET A 193 11.54 60.19 17.18
N SER A 194 11.93 59.78 18.37
CA SER A 194 11.00 59.60 19.52
C SER A 194 10.19 60.87 19.75
N TYR A 195 9.05 60.76 20.37
CA TYR A 195 8.24 61.92 20.74
C TYR A 195 9.07 62.94 21.54
N GLU A 196 9.94 62.50 22.40
CA GLU A 196 10.82 63.28 23.25
C GLU A 196 11.89 64.02 22.41
N GLU A 197 12.51 63.34 21.43
CA GLU A 197 13.47 63.97 20.50
C GLU A 197 12.80 65.02 19.62
N ARG A 198 11.61 64.79 19.11
CA ARG A 198 10.85 65.78 18.35
C ARG A 198 10.41 66.96 19.22
N LYS A 199 10.13 66.76 20.49
CA LYS A 199 9.80 67.79 21.45
C LYS A 199 11.02 68.64 21.76
N ALA A 200 12.18 68.01 22.03
CA ALA A 200 13.44 68.70 22.30
C ALA A 200 13.86 69.58 21.08
N GLN A 201 13.79 69.03 19.84
CA GLN A 201 14.09 69.81 18.66
C GLN A 201 13.16 71.01 18.50
N ARG A 202 11.85 70.90 18.73
CA ARG A 202 10.92 72.04 18.70
C ARG A 202 11.20 73.04 19.79
N GLU A 203 11.58 72.61 21.00
CA GLU A 203 11.94 73.50 22.08
C GLU A 203 13.22 74.28 21.76
N GLU A 204 14.20 73.64 21.08
CA GLU A 204 15.44 74.28 20.63
C GLU A 204 15.19 75.24 19.47
N GLU A 205 14.33 74.88 18.49
CA GLU A 205 13.88 75.77 17.43
C GLU A 205 13.13 77.01 17.99
N ILE A 206 12.21 76.82 18.94
CA ILE A 206 11.50 77.93 19.62
C ILE A 206 12.46 78.83 20.38
N LYS A 207 13.46 78.29 21.05
CA LYS A 207 14.49 79.04 21.73
C LYS A 207 15.32 79.87 20.74
N GLY A 208 15.80 79.23 19.64
CA GLY A 208 16.55 79.94 18.59
C GLY A 208 15.74 81.07 17.93
N LEU A 209 14.46 80.81 17.67
CA LEU A 209 13.55 81.84 17.12
C LEU A 209 13.31 82.98 18.09
N LYS A 210 13.20 82.73 19.41
CA LYS A 210 13.08 83.75 20.45
C LYS A 210 14.35 84.54 20.55
N GLU A 211 15.51 83.95 20.50
CA GLU A 211 16.81 84.65 20.51
C GLU A 211 17.00 85.54 19.33
N ALA A 212 16.63 85.03 18.12
CA ALA A 212 16.67 85.82 16.89
C ALA A 212 15.68 86.99 16.93
N LEU A 213 14.51 86.80 17.47
CA LEU A 213 13.52 87.88 17.65
C LEU A 213 13.98 88.91 18.60
N ALA A 214 14.66 88.56 19.71
CA ALA A 214 15.25 89.48 20.62
C ALA A 214 16.38 90.32 20.00
N ALA A 215 17.28 89.63 19.23
CA ALA A 215 18.36 90.35 18.49
C ALA A 215 17.82 91.31 17.44
N LEU A 216 16.76 90.99 16.77
CA LEU A 216 16.07 91.84 15.77
C LEU A 216 15.33 92.99 16.47
N GLY A 217 14.78 92.75 17.68
CA GLY A 217 14.15 93.81 18.49
C GLY A 217 15.14 94.84 18.98
N GLU A 218 16.28 94.42 19.45
CA GLU A 218 17.36 95.30 19.85
C GLU A 218 17.99 96.04 18.66
N GLY A 219 18.20 95.35 17.53
CA GLY A 219 18.71 95.98 16.28
C GLY A 219 17.74 97.03 15.69
N GLY A 220 16.42 96.80 15.81
CA GLY A 220 15.38 97.70 15.34
C GLY A 220 15.33 99.04 16.20
N VAL A 221 15.66 98.96 17.44
CA VAL A 221 15.77 100.20 18.33
C VAL A 221 16.99 101.02 17.95
N LEU A 222 18.10 100.39 17.55
CA LEU A 222 19.34 101.11 17.15
C LEU A 222 19.14 101.79 15.74
N LEU A 223 18.39 101.29 14.82
CA LEU A 223 18.07 101.87 13.50
C LEU A 223 17.09 103.03 13.63
N GLN A 224 16.16 103.06 14.57
CA GLN A 224 15.29 104.20 14.85
C GLN A 224 15.99 105.32 15.57
N GLY A 225 17.06 105.05 16.28
CA GLY A 225 17.90 106.10 16.95
C GLY A 225 18.77 106.92 15.93
N GLN A 226 19.15 106.39 14.80
CA GLN A 226 19.98 107.04 13.77
C GLN A 226 19.19 107.86 12.74
N LEU A 227 17.87 107.83 12.72
CA LEU A 227 17.00 108.54 11.79
C LEU A 227 16.39 109.83 12.43
N ARG A 228 16.80 110.15 13.67
CA ARG A 228 16.39 111.39 14.38
C ARG A 228 17.57 112.22 14.87
N GLY A 229 18.53 112.40 14.00
CA GLY A 229 19.63 113.34 14.20
C GLY A 229 19.91 114.21 13.00
#